data_35b7472b0a740084c94ada6193126154
#
_entry.id   35b7472b0a740084c94ada6193126154
#
_cell.length_a   1.000
_cell.length_b   1.000
_cell.length_c   1.000
_cell.angle_alpha   90.00
_cell.angle_beta   90.00
_cell.angle_gamma   90.00
#
_symmetry.space_group_name_H-M   'P 1'
#
loop_
_entity.id
_entity.type
_entity.pdbx_description
1 polymer ?
#
loop_
_entity_poly.entity_id
_entity_poly.type
_entity_poly.pdbx_seq_one_letter_code
_entity_poly.pdbx_strand_id
1 'polypeptide(L)'
;YSSAASDVYKRQTLDYLNAENDYTKAKTAHLEEMTENIFQEIKSRIKQTDMSVPSRRGDYWYYGRTEEGKSYGYSCRLPVEEGSDPWTAPVIPEEGTPDGEEIILDANALAEGKDFFALGAASISDSGRYLAYSVDFAGDERFELYIKDLETGELLDDHLEGIFYGATWAGDGFIFYTTVDDAWRPDTIWRHKVGTAQSEDVQVFKEDDEHFNVGIGSARSDKYLFLGIS
;
A
#
# COMPACT_ATOMS: atom_id res chain seq x y z
N TYR A 1 -6.87 37.38 -4.16
CA TYR A 1 -5.61 37.52 -3.41
C TYR A 1 -4.46 37.33 -4.39
N SER A 2 -3.48 38.26 -4.39
CA SER A 2 -2.32 38.23 -5.31
C SER A 2 -1.40 37.06 -4.96
N SER A 3 -0.90 36.33 -5.97
CA SER A 3 0.05 35.22 -5.81
C SER A 3 1.28 35.61 -4.97
N ALA A 4 1.74 36.87 -5.09
CA ALA A 4 2.85 37.42 -4.32
C ALA A 4 2.59 37.46 -2.79
N ALA A 5 1.35 37.73 -2.36
CA ALA A 5 1.00 37.71 -0.93
C ALA A 5 1.02 36.26 -0.38
N SER A 6 0.51 35.31 -1.15
CA SER A 6 0.57 33.87 -0.80
C SER A 6 2.02 33.41 -0.64
N ASP A 7 2.92 33.77 -1.53
CA ASP A 7 4.34 33.39 -1.48
C ASP A 7 5.09 34.02 -0.30
N VAL A 8 4.75 35.27 0.09
CA VAL A 8 5.34 35.92 1.28
C VAL A 8 4.92 35.20 2.55
N TYR A 9 3.63 34.87 2.69
CA TYR A 9 3.16 34.11 3.87
C TYR A 9 3.78 32.73 3.93
N LYS A 10 3.87 32.03 2.82
CA LYS A 10 4.52 30.72 2.74
C LYS A 10 5.99 30.81 3.15
N ARG A 11 6.73 31.80 2.67
CA ARG A 11 8.13 31.98 3.04
C ARG A 11 8.30 32.33 4.52
N GLN A 12 7.49 33.22 5.07
CA GLN A 12 7.53 33.55 6.50
C GLN A 12 7.22 32.33 7.39
N THR A 13 6.27 31.49 6.99
CA THR A 13 5.95 30.25 7.69
C THR A 13 7.12 29.27 7.65
N LEU A 14 7.75 29.10 6.49
CA LEU A 14 8.92 28.23 6.35
C LEU A 14 10.13 28.76 7.14
N ASP A 15 10.37 30.08 7.11
CA ASP A 15 11.44 30.71 7.88
C ASP A 15 11.24 30.50 9.41
N TYR A 16 10.00 30.60 9.88
CA TYR A 16 9.66 30.32 11.27
C TYR A 16 9.90 28.84 11.61
N LEU A 17 9.41 27.91 10.79
CA LEU A 17 9.61 26.48 11.02
C LEU A 17 11.09 26.08 11.01
N ASN A 18 11.88 26.65 10.10
CA ASN A 18 13.32 26.43 10.07
C ASN A 18 14.00 26.98 11.36
N ALA A 19 13.61 28.17 11.83
CA ALA A 19 14.14 28.73 13.07
C ALA A 19 13.80 27.85 14.29
N GLU A 20 12.60 27.27 14.36
CA GLU A 20 12.21 26.33 15.41
C GLU A 20 13.02 25.02 15.33
N ASN A 21 13.28 24.51 14.12
CA ASN A 21 14.14 23.36 13.91
C ASN A 21 15.57 23.62 14.36
N ASP A 22 16.13 24.78 14.01
CA ASP A 22 17.47 25.20 14.41
C ASP A 22 17.58 25.37 15.93
N TYR A 23 16.56 25.96 16.57
CA TYR A 23 16.46 26.07 18.02
C TYR A 23 16.44 24.70 18.68
N THR A 24 15.59 23.78 18.19
CA THR A 24 15.48 22.41 18.70
C THR A 24 16.83 21.69 18.57
N LYS A 25 17.44 21.74 17.39
CA LYS A 25 18.77 21.16 17.15
C LYS A 25 19.83 21.69 18.12
N ALA A 26 19.89 23.01 18.30
CA ALA A 26 20.84 23.61 19.25
C ALA A 26 20.58 23.19 20.71
N LYS A 27 19.30 23.07 21.11
CA LYS A 27 18.94 22.69 22.50
C LYS A 27 19.13 21.21 22.77
N THR A 28 19.04 20.35 21.77
CA THR A 28 19.16 18.89 21.89
C THR A 28 20.52 18.35 21.47
N ALA A 29 21.46 19.19 20.99
CA ALA A 29 22.78 18.77 20.50
C ALA A 29 23.56 17.91 21.52
N HIS A 30 23.41 18.16 22.83
CA HIS A 30 24.03 17.35 23.86
C HIS A 30 23.47 15.95 24.02
N LEU A 31 22.36 15.62 23.34
CA LEU A 31 21.71 14.32 23.36
C LEU A 31 22.06 13.45 22.13
N GLU A 32 22.83 13.98 21.15
CA GLU A 32 23.10 13.27 19.87
C GLU A 32 23.70 11.89 20.09
N GLU A 33 24.71 11.76 20.94
CA GLU A 33 25.34 10.49 21.26
C GLU A 33 24.35 9.49 21.89
N MET A 34 23.53 9.97 22.84
CA MET A 34 22.51 9.13 23.47
C MET A 34 21.44 8.69 22.47
N THR A 35 21.01 9.59 21.61
CA THR A 35 20.02 9.30 20.56
C THR A 35 20.55 8.24 19.59
N GLU A 36 21.81 8.38 19.16
CA GLU A 36 22.45 7.40 18.29
C GLU A 36 22.60 6.03 18.98
N ASN A 37 23.01 6.00 20.23
CA ASN A 37 23.12 4.75 20.98
C ASN A 37 21.77 4.04 21.13
N ILE A 38 20.71 4.78 21.45
CA ILE A 38 19.34 4.23 21.53
C ILE A 38 18.88 3.73 20.15
N PHE A 39 19.14 4.50 19.08
CA PHE A 39 18.81 4.09 17.72
C PHE A 39 19.50 2.78 17.35
N GLN A 40 20.80 2.66 17.58
CA GLN A 40 21.55 1.44 17.27
C GLN A 40 21.10 0.27 18.14
N GLU A 41 20.78 0.49 19.41
CA GLU A 41 20.22 -0.55 20.27
C GLU A 41 18.89 -1.07 19.74
N ILE A 42 17.95 -0.18 19.36
CA ILE A 42 16.65 -0.58 18.78
C ILE A 42 16.88 -1.32 17.46
N LYS A 43 17.70 -0.75 16.57
CA LYS A 43 17.99 -1.34 15.25
C LYS A 43 18.59 -2.75 15.37
N SER A 44 19.50 -2.96 16.32
CA SER A 44 20.14 -4.26 16.54
C SER A 44 19.19 -5.38 16.98
N ARG A 45 18.02 -5.02 17.51
CA ARG A 45 16.97 -5.96 17.94
C ARG A 45 15.99 -6.32 16.81
N ILE A 46 16.06 -5.62 15.67
CA ILE A 46 15.17 -5.83 14.53
C ILE A 46 15.88 -6.74 13.53
N LYS A 47 15.26 -7.86 13.20
CA LYS A 47 15.71 -8.71 12.11
C LYS A 47 15.40 -8.00 10.79
N GLN A 48 16.45 -7.55 10.08
CA GLN A 48 16.28 -6.75 8.87
C GLN A 48 15.91 -7.61 7.64
N THR A 49 16.55 -8.78 7.50
CA THR A 49 16.11 -9.80 6.53
C THR A 49 15.14 -10.71 7.24
N ASP A 50 13.87 -10.56 6.96
CA ASP A 50 12.79 -11.28 7.65
C ASP A 50 11.61 -11.55 6.69
N MET A 51 10.68 -12.37 7.13
CA MET A 51 9.51 -12.72 6.36
C MET A 51 8.29 -12.89 7.25
N SER A 52 7.12 -12.64 6.67
CA SER A 52 5.85 -12.94 7.34
C SER A 52 5.54 -14.44 7.28
N VAL A 53 4.68 -14.91 8.17
CA VAL A 53 4.13 -16.27 8.09
C VAL A 53 3.32 -16.38 6.79
N PRO A 54 3.57 -17.42 5.95
CA PRO A 54 2.81 -17.61 4.73
C PRO A 54 1.33 -17.88 5.05
N SER A 55 0.44 -17.25 4.30
CA SER A 55 -0.99 -17.47 4.34
C SER A 55 -1.50 -18.06 3.03
N ARG A 56 -2.33 -19.10 3.11
CA ARG A 56 -2.87 -19.74 1.92
C ARG A 56 -4.08 -19.00 1.38
N ARG A 57 -4.09 -18.78 0.06
CA ARG A 57 -5.26 -18.37 -0.70
C ARG A 57 -5.29 -19.12 -2.05
N GLY A 58 -6.32 -19.91 -2.27
CA GLY A 58 -6.40 -20.76 -3.46
C GLY A 58 -5.22 -21.72 -3.57
N ASP A 59 -4.53 -21.65 -4.70
CA ASP A 59 -3.42 -22.55 -5.06
C ASP A 59 -2.04 -21.98 -4.70
N TYR A 60 -1.98 -20.90 -3.93
CA TYR A 60 -0.74 -20.25 -3.54
C TYR A 60 -0.67 -19.95 -2.05
N TRP A 61 0.58 -19.93 -1.54
CA TRP A 61 0.96 -19.37 -0.25
C TRP A 61 1.54 -17.97 -0.47
N TYR A 62 0.94 -16.95 0.15
CA TYR A 62 1.36 -15.55 0.06
C TYR A 62 2.08 -15.11 1.32
N TYR A 63 3.17 -14.39 1.16
CA TYR A 63 3.96 -13.83 2.26
C TYR A 63 4.71 -12.57 1.81
N GLY A 64 5.09 -11.76 2.78
CA GLY A 64 5.99 -10.64 2.58
C GLY A 64 7.38 -10.99 3.07
N ARG A 65 8.41 -10.46 2.45
CA ARG A 65 9.78 -10.51 2.96
C ARG A 65 10.47 -9.16 2.84
N THR A 66 11.43 -8.94 3.74
CA THR A 66 12.32 -7.79 3.74
C THR A 66 13.75 -8.25 3.52
N GLU A 67 14.61 -7.33 3.11
CA GLU A 67 16.04 -7.59 2.87
C GLU A 67 16.85 -6.45 3.49
N GLU A 68 17.96 -6.80 4.14
CA GLU A 68 18.85 -5.82 4.73
C GLU A 68 19.37 -4.82 3.68
N GLY A 69 19.32 -3.54 4.02
CA GLY A 69 19.74 -2.45 3.13
C GLY A 69 18.69 -2.02 2.12
N LYS A 70 17.50 -2.64 2.11
CA LYS A 70 16.35 -2.20 1.32
C LYS A 70 15.38 -1.41 2.18
N SER A 71 14.74 -0.39 1.59
CA SER A 71 13.77 0.46 2.29
C SER A 71 12.37 -0.13 2.32
N TYR A 72 12.05 -1.01 1.38
CA TYR A 72 10.73 -1.61 1.21
C TYR A 72 10.80 -3.13 1.13
N GLY A 73 9.64 -3.78 1.27
CA GLY A 73 9.54 -5.22 1.19
C GLY A 73 9.18 -5.73 -0.22
N TYR A 74 9.09 -7.04 -0.29
CA TYR A 74 8.60 -7.79 -1.45
C TYR A 74 7.32 -8.50 -1.05
N SER A 75 6.32 -8.52 -1.94
CA SER A 75 5.20 -9.44 -1.86
C SER A 75 5.52 -10.66 -2.71
N CYS A 76 5.45 -11.83 -2.09
CA CYS A 76 5.85 -13.09 -2.72
C CYS A 76 4.71 -14.11 -2.66
N ARG A 77 4.75 -15.08 -3.56
CA ARG A 77 3.91 -16.27 -3.48
C ARG A 77 4.69 -17.54 -3.84
N LEU A 78 4.23 -18.65 -3.30
CA LEU A 78 4.69 -20.01 -3.65
C LEU A 78 3.50 -20.86 -4.05
N PRO A 79 3.59 -21.69 -5.09
CA PRO A 79 2.53 -22.64 -5.40
C PRO A 79 2.36 -23.66 -4.26
N VAL A 80 1.13 -24.08 -4.05
CA VAL A 80 0.83 -25.17 -3.12
C VAL A 80 1.29 -26.48 -3.75
N GLU A 81 2.13 -27.23 -3.05
CA GLU A 81 2.61 -28.52 -3.53
C GLU A 81 1.44 -29.53 -3.58
N GLU A 82 1.36 -30.29 -4.67
CA GLU A 82 0.35 -31.32 -4.85
C GLU A 82 0.45 -32.39 -3.75
N GLY A 83 -0.67 -32.66 -3.08
CA GLY A 83 -0.74 -33.63 -1.99
C GLY A 83 -0.22 -33.13 -0.65
N SER A 84 0.24 -31.88 -0.54
CA SER A 84 0.60 -31.29 0.75
C SER A 84 -0.62 -31.05 1.65
N ASP A 85 -0.38 -31.05 2.97
CA ASP A 85 -1.44 -30.69 3.94
C ASP A 85 -1.85 -29.22 3.75
N PRO A 86 -3.13 -28.94 3.46
CA PRO A 86 -3.61 -27.58 3.22
C PRO A 86 -3.51 -26.63 4.42
N TRP A 87 -3.27 -27.16 5.61
CA TRP A 87 -3.20 -26.39 6.85
C TRP A 87 -1.77 -26.18 7.36
N THR A 88 -0.79 -26.83 6.73
CA THR A 88 0.62 -26.69 7.08
C THR A 88 1.32 -25.77 6.08
N ALA A 89 1.69 -24.58 6.55
CA ALA A 89 2.44 -23.63 5.74
C ALA A 89 3.83 -24.18 5.40
N PRO A 90 4.37 -23.88 4.20
CA PRO A 90 5.74 -24.23 3.85
C PRO A 90 6.72 -23.52 4.77
N VAL A 91 7.85 -24.17 5.04
CA VAL A 91 8.96 -23.53 5.73
C VAL A 91 9.72 -22.70 4.72
N ILE A 92 9.68 -21.39 4.88
CA ILE A 92 10.48 -20.46 4.05
C ILE A 92 11.87 -20.37 4.66
N PRO A 93 12.94 -20.60 3.90
CA PRO A 93 14.31 -20.48 4.42
C PRO A 93 14.60 -19.03 4.82
N GLU A 94 15.32 -18.85 5.93
CA GLU A 94 15.72 -17.52 6.39
C GLU A 94 16.70 -16.83 5.45
N GLU A 95 17.54 -17.61 4.77
CA GLU A 95 18.49 -17.13 3.78
C GLU A 95 18.20 -17.73 2.42
N GLY A 96 18.36 -16.92 1.39
CA GLY A 96 18.12 -17.32 0.00
C GLY A 96 16.66 -17.18 -0.42
N THR A 97 16.41 -17.63 -1.65
CA THR A 97 15.08 -17.61 -2.28
C THR A 97 14.57 -19.05 -2.36
N PRO A 98 13.37 -19.35 -1.85
CA PRO A 98 12.80 -20.69 -1.97
C PRO A 98 12.60 -21.09 -3.44
N ASP A 99 12.76 -22.37 -3.74
CA ASP A 99 12.45 -22.89 -5.07
C ASP A 99 10.98 -22.64 -5.41
N GLY A 100 10.72 -22.05 -6.59
CA GLY A 100 9.38 -21.72 -7.05
C GLY A 100 8.79 -20.42 -6.49
N GLU A 101 9.57 -19.63 -5.74
CA GLU A 101 9.12 -18.29 -5.31
C GLU A 101 8.85 -17.39 -6.51
N GLU A 102 7.71 -16.76 -6.51
CA GLU A 102 7.37 -15.66 -7.41
C GLU A 102 7.29 -14.35 -6.63
N ILE A 103 8.12 -13.37 -7.00
CA ILE A 103 7.97 -11.99 -6.52
C ILE A 103 6.84 -11.34 -7.33
N ILE A 104 5.66 -11.21 -6.73
CA ILE A 104 4.50 -10.61 -7.39
C ILE A 104 4.54 -9.09 -7.36
N LEU A 105 5.17 -8.50 -6.33
CA LEU A 105 5.40 -7.05 -6.23
C LEU A 105 6.73 -6.76 -5.55
N ASP A 106 7.58 -5.97 -6.23
CA ASP A 106 8.81 -5.41 -5.69
C ASP A 106 8.61 -3.92 -5.41
N ALA A 107 8.39 -3.58 -4.14
CA ALA A 107 8.17 -2.19 -3.75
C ALA A 107 9.45 -1.33 -3.84
N ASN A 108 10.64 -1.96 -3.80
CA ASN A 108 11.89 -1.23 -4.01
C ASN A 108 12.05 -0.80 -5.48
N ALA A 109 11.69 -1.67 -6.42
CA ALA A 109 11.71 -1.33 -7.85
C ALA A 109 10.69 -0.24 -8.17
N LEU A 110 9.50 -0.26 -7.55
CA LEU A 110 8.49 0.80 -7.72
C LEU A 110 8.94 2.15 -7.14
N ALA A 111 9.69 2.14 -6.05
CA ALA A 111 10.22 3.34 -5.39
C ALA A 111 11.46 3.91 -6.07
N GLU A 112 12.09 3.19 -6.99
CA GLU A 112 13.35 3.62 -7.61
C GLU A 112 13.19 4.97 -8.35
N GLY A 113 14.03 5.94 -8.00
CA GLY A 113 14.02 7.27 -8.61
C GLY A 113 12.86 8.18 -8.18
N LYS A 114 12.09 7.78 -7.15
CA LYS A 114 11.01 8.59 -6.59
C LYS A 114 11.49 9.32 -5.33
N ASP A 115 11.06 10.57 -5.17
CA ASP A 115 11.34 11.35 -3.96
C ASP A 115 10.52 10.86 -2.76
N PHE A 116 9.33 10.31 -3.03
CA PHE A 116 8.43 9.70 -2.06
C PHE A 116 7.80 8.43 -2.65
N PHE A 117 7.51 7.46 -1.81
CA PHE A 117 6.78 6.24 -2.17
C PHE A 117 6.01 5.70 -0.97
N ALA A 118 4.73 5.47 -1.16
CA ALA A 118 3.91 4.71 -0.24
C ALA A 118 3.10 3.65 -1.01
N LEU A 119 3.09 2.42 -0.50
CA LEU A 119 2.22 1.35 -1.00
C LEU A 119 0.91 1.40 -0.21
N GLY A 120 -0.21 1.60 -0.89
CA GLY A 120 -1.53 1.64 -0.27
C GLY A 120 -2.16 0.26 -0.18
N ALA A 121 -2.39 -0.39 -1.29
CA ALA A 121 -2.96 -1.73 -1.37
C ALA A 121 -2.06 -2.67 -2.17
N ALA A 122 -2.14 -3.96 -1.84
CA ALA A 122 -1.69 -5.08 -2.67
C ALA A 122 -2.72 -6.21 -2.47
N SER A 123 -3.65 -6.33 -3.40
CA SER A 123 -4.80 -7.23 -3.29
C SER A 123 -4.87 -8.17 -4.48
N ILE A 124 -4.98 -9.46 -4.19
CA ILE A 124 -5.05 -10.54 -5.20
C ILE A 124 -6.50 -10.80 -5.56
N SER A 125 -6.79 -11.00 -6.84
CA SER A 125 -8.11 -11.40 -7.34
C SER A 125 -8.49 -12.82 -6.88
N ASP A 126 -9.76 -13.19 -7.03
CA ASP A 126 -10.27 -14.45 -6.49
C ASP A 126 -9.63 -15.70 -7.13
N SER A 127 -9.27 -15.62 -8.41
CA SER A 127 -8.53 -16.71 -9.08
C SER A 127 -7.03 -16.75 -8.73
N GLY A 128 -6.48 -15.67 -8.15
CA GLY A 128 -5.03 -15.54 -7.94
C GLY A 128 -4.27 -15.04 -9.17
N ARG A 129 -4.97 -14.70 -10.28
CA ARG A 129 -4.36 -14.25 -11.53
C ARG A 129 -3.94 -12.78 -11.49
N TYR A 130 -4.76 -11.90 -10.94
CA TYR A 130 -4.49 -10.47 -10.96
C TYR A 130 -4.08 -9.94 -9.61
N LEU A 131 -3.14 -9.00 -9.62
CA LEU A 131 -2.75 -8.19 -8.47
C LEU A 131 -3.17 -6.75 -8.72
N ALA A 132 -4.07 -6.22 -7.92
CA ALA A 132 -4.32 -4.79 -7.83
C ALA A 132 -3.42 -4.19 -6.76
N TYR A 133 -2.65 -3.17 -7.10
CA TYR A 133 -1.83 -2.45 -6.12
C TYR A 133 -1.98 -0.94 -6.32
N SER A 134 -1.91 -0.21 -5.23
CA SER A 134 -2.01 1.24 -5.26
C SER A 134 -0.77 1.89 -4.66
N VAL A 135 -0.33 3.00 -5.25
CA VAL A 135 0.88 3.72 -4.87
C VAL A 135 0.60 5.22 -4.77
N ASP A 136 1.27 5.86 -3.82
CA ASP A 136 1.35 7.31 -3.71
C ASP A 136 2.81 7.74 -3.89
N PHE A 137 3.06 8.57 -4.88
CA PHE A 137 4.39 9.14 -5.16
C PHE A 137 4.52 10.61 -4.73
N ALA A 138 3.43 11.23 -4.29
CA ALA A 138 3.37 12.64 -3.90
C ALA A 138 3.42 12.86 -2.38
N GLY A 139 2.97 11.86 -1.60
CA GLY A 139 2.83 11.96 -0.15
C GLY A 139 1.57 12.72 0.28
N ASP A 140 0.55 12.70 -0.57
CA ASP A 140 -0.73 13.37 -0.33
C ASP A 140 -1.89 12.39 -0.10
N GLU A 141 -1.58 11.10 0.05
CA GLU A 141 -2.54 10.01 0.30
C GLU A 141 -3.62 9.84 -0.79
N ARG A 142 -3.35 10.36 -1.99
CA ARG A 142 -4.13 10.07 -3.20
C ARG A 142 -3.36 9.10 -4.04
N PHE A 143 -3.87 7.88 -4.06
CA PHE A 143 -3.16 6.77 -4.68
C PHE A 143 -3.56 6.61 -6.14
N GLU A 144 -2.62 6.07 -6.89
CA GLU A 144 -2.83 5.54 -8.24
C GLU A 144 -2.89 4.02 -8.16
N LEU A 145 -3.93 3.41 -8.72
CA LEU A 145 -4.09 1.96 -8.73
C LEU A 145 -3.78 1.39 -10.11
N TYR A 146 -3.02 0.30 -10.08
CA TYR A 146 -2.63 -0.49 -11.24
C TYR A 146 -3.06 -1.94 -11.06
N ILE A 147 -3.28 -2.64 -12.18
CA ILE A 147 -3.58 -4.06 -12.20
C ILE A 147 -2.48 -4.79 -12.96
N LYS A 148 -1.86 -5.78 -12.31
CA LYS A 148 -0.84 -6.64 -12.91
C LYS A 148 -1.42 -8.02 -13.15
N ASP A 149 -1.27 -8.55 -14.36
CA ASP A 149 -1.51 -9.96 -14.66
C ASP A 149 -0.29 -10.78 -14.20
N LEU A 150 -0.49 -11.64 -13.23
CA LEU A 150 0.59 -12.44 -12.64
C LEU A 150 1.00 -13.63 -13.52
N GLU A 151 0.21 -14.01 -14.52
CA GLU A 151 0.60 -15.05 -15.48
C GLU A 151 1.57 -14.51 -16.53
N THR A 152 1.36 -13.27 -16.98
CA THR A 152 2.22 -12.64 -18.00
C THR A 152 3.30 -11.74 -17.39
N GLY A 153 3.08 -11.25 -16.15
CA GLY A 153 3.92 -10.26 -15.49
C GLY A 153 3.69 -8.83 -15.96
N GLU A 154 2.75 -8.60 -16.89
CA GLU A 154 2.48 -7.30 -17.50
C GLU A 154 1.38 -6.52 -16.74
N LEU A 155 1.44 -5.19 -16.84
CA LEU A 155 0.35 -4.33 -16.38
C LEU A 155 -0.78 -4.35 -17.41
N LEU A 156 -2.03 -4.35 -16.92
CA LEU A 156 -3.18 -4.05 -17.76
C LEU A 156 -3.25 -2.54 -18.06
N ASP A 157 -4.10 -2.15 -18.99
CA ASP A 157 -4.33 -0.74 -19.32
C ASP A 157 -5.14 0.02 -18.24
N ASP A 158 -5.64 -0.72 -17.25
CA ASP A 158 -6.41 -0.17 -16.13
C ASP A 158 -5.50 0.68 -15.24
N HIS A 159 -5.82 1.98 -15.17
CA HIS A 159 -5.14 2.95 -14.31
C HIS A 159 -6.20 3.83 -13.65
N LEU A 160 -6.31 3.75 -12.32
CA LEU A 160 -7.26 4.54 -11.55
C LEU A 160 -6.52 5.57 -10.72
N GLU A 161 -6.92 6.83 -10.83
CA GLU A 161 -6.28 7.96 -10.15
C GLU A 161 -7.15 8.49 -9.00
N GLY A 162 -6.52 9.09 -8.00
CA GLY A 162 -7.21 9.78 -6.90
C GLY A 162 -8.03 8.87 -6.00
N ILE A 163 -7.66 7.60 -5.91
CA ILE A 163 -8.31 6.66 -4.99
C ILE A 163 -7.76 6.83 -3.57
N PHE A 164 -8.55 6.44 -2.57
CA PHE A 164 -8.04 6.20 -1.24
C PHE A 164 -7.42 4.80 -1.18
N TYR A 165 -6.42 4.57 -0.41
CA TYR A 165 -5.42 3.49 -0.49
C TYR A 165 -5.95 2.06 -0.76
N GLY A 166 -7.21 1.74 -0.45
CA GLY A 166 -7.74 0.37 -0.49
C GLY A 166 -8.30 -0.07 -1.85
N ALA A 167 -8.24 -1.37 -2.13
CA ALA A 167 -8.87 -2.01 -3.27
C ALA A 167 -9.43 -3.38 -2.87
N THR A 168 -10.67 -3.66 -3.23
CA THR A 168 -11.36 -4.92 -2.91
C THR A 168 -11.88 -5.58 -4.18
N TRP A 169 -11.45 -6.80 -4.44
CA TRP A 169 -11.89 -7.58 -5.59
C TRP A 169 -13.30 -8.16 -5.41
N ALA A 170 -14.00 -8.30 -6.55
CA ALA A 170 -15.20 -9.13 -6.69
C ALA A 170 -15.01 -10.02 -7.92
N GLY A 171 -14.60 -11.24 -7.70
CA GLY A 171 -14.08 -12.12 -8.75
C GLY A 171 -12.81 -11.54 -9.37
N ASP A 172 -12.63 -11.80 -10.68
CA ASP A 172 -11.54 -11.22 -11.46
C ASP A 172 -12.00 -10.02 -12.31
N GLY A 173 -13.29 -9.73 -12.31
CA GLY A 173 -13.88 -8.77 -13.23
C GLY A 173 -14.16 -7.40 -12.66
N PHE A 174 -14.12 -7.24 -11.34
CA PHE A 174 -14.45 -5.97 -10.70
C PHE A 174 -13.54 -5.65 -9.51
N ILE A 175 -13.23 -4.37 -9.37
CA ILE A 175 -12.56 -3.79 -8.21
C ILE A 175 -13.48 -2.73 -7.61
N PHE A 176 -13.58 -2.74 -6.28
CA PHE A 176 -14.23 -1.70 -5.51
C PHE A 176 -13.17 -0.88 -4.79
N TYR A 177 -13.33 0.44 -4.82
CA TYR A 177 -12.43 1.39 -4.18
C TYR A 177 -13.20 2.57 -3.61
N THR A 178 -12.53 3.36 -2.79
CA THR A 178 -13.10 4.58 -2.21
C THR A 178 -12.36 5.81 -2.71
N THR A 179 -13.08 6.94 -2.76
CA THR A 179 -12.50 8.27 -2.91
C THR A 179 -12.81 9.11 -1.69
N VAL A 180 -12.03 10.18 -1.47
CA VAL A 180 -12.19 11.09 -0.34
C VAL A 180 -12.76 12.43 -0.80
N ASP A 181 -13.45 13.11 0.11
CA ASP A 181 -13.88 14.49 -0.05
C ASP A 181 -12.74 15.50 0.19
N ASP A 182 -13.03 16.79 0.13
CA ASP A 182 -12.07 17.88 0.36
C ASP A 182 -11.48 17.89 1.78
N ALA A 183 -12.17 17.27 2.75
CA ALA A 183 -11.74 17.11 4.14
C ALA A 183 -10.98 15.79 4.40
N TRP A 184 -10.63 15.06 3.34
CA TRP A 184 -9.93 13.75 3.41
C TRP A 184 -10.78 12.63 4.04
N ARG A 185 -12.08 12.77 4.04
CA ARG A 185 -13.03 11.77 4.52
C ARG A 185 -13.38 10.81 3.38
N PRO A 186 -13.19 9.48 3.52
CA PRO A 186 -13.69 8.52 2.55
C PRO A 186 -15.23 8.54 2.56
N ASP A 187 -15.81 9.08 1.50
CA ASP A 187 -17.25 9.35 1.38
C ASP A 187 -17.94 8.57 0.27
N THR A 188 -17.18 8.11 -0.74
CA THR A 188 -17.77 7.51 -1.93
C THR A 188 -17.12 6.17 -2.25
N ILE A 189 -17.96 5.16 -2.54
CA ILE A 189 -17.55 3.84 -3.00
C ILE A 189 -17.86 3.72 -4.49
N TRP A 190 -16.86 3.32 -5.24
CA TRP A 190 -16.88 3.09 -6.67
C TRP A 190 -16.69 1.63 -7.01
N ARG A 191 -17.21 1.22 -8.16
CA ARG A 191 -16.98 -0.08 -8.78
C ARG A 191 -16.35 0.13 -10.15
N HIS A 192 -15.14 -0.35 -10.30
CA HIS A 192 -14.42 -0.42 -11.57
C HIS A 192 -14.62 -1.80 -12.22
N LYS A 193 -14.85 -1.82 -13.52
CA LYS A 193 -14.84 -3.06 -14.31
C LYS A 193 -13.49 -3.21 -14.98
N VAL A 194 -12.77 -4.28 -14.68
CA VAL A 194 -11.46 -4.56 -15.29
C VAL A 194 -11.53 -4.52 -16.82
N GLY A 195 -10.60 -3.82 -17.44
CA GLY A 195 -10.51 -3.61 -18.87
C GLY A 195 -11.37 -2.46 -19.40
N THR A 196 -11.84 -1.54 -18.51
CA THR A 196 -12.57 -0.33 -18.95
C THR A 196 -11.86 0.93 -18.42
N ALA A 197 -12.22 2.09 -18.98
CA ALA A 197 -11.69 3.36 -18.49
C ALA A 197 -12.34 3.73 -17.14
N GLN A 198 -11.57 4.40 -16.24
CA GLN A 198 -12.09 4.90 -14.95
C GLN A 198 -13.34 5.80 -15.10
N SER A 199 -13.47 6.51 -16.22
CA SER A 199 -14.65 7.34 -16.51
C SER A 199 -15.95 6.55 -16.68
N GLU A 200 -15.86 5.23 -16.82
CA GLU A 200 -17.00 4.31 -16.91
C GLU A 200 -17.38 3.71 -15.56
N ASP A 201 -16.63 4.07 -14.50
CA ASP A 201 -16.85 3.53 -13.16
C ASP A 201 -18.21 3.91 -12.60
N VAL A 202 -18.77 2.97 -11.85
CA VAL A 202 -20.11 3.14 -11.28
C VAL A 202 -19.98 3.55 -9.80
N GLN A 203 -20.56 4.70 -9.46
CA GLN A 203 -20.75 5.08 -8.07
C GLN A 203 -21.75 4.12 -7.43
N VAL A 204 -21.30 3.34 -6.46
CA VAL A 204 -22.12 2.35 -5.76
C VAL A 204 -22.84 2.98 -4.57
N PHE A 205 -22.10 3.81 -3.82
CA PHE A 205 -22.64 4.47 -2.64
C PHE A 205 -21.88 5.78 -2.40
N LYS A 206 -22.63 6.77 -1.88
CA LYS A 206 -22.07 8.00 -1.34
C LYS A 206 -22.72 8.34 -0.01
N GLU A 207 -21.91 8.67 0.99
CA GLU A 207 -22.34 9.16 2.28
C GLU A 207 -22.30 10.70 2.31
N ASP A 208 -23.46 11.31 2.44
CA ASP A 208 -23.56 12.76 2.44
C ASP A 208 -23.38 13.37 3.85
N ASP A 209 -23.55 12.58 4.91
CA ASP A 209 -23.33 13.03 6.29
C ASP A 209 -21.83 13.01 6.61
N GLU A 210 -21.25 14.18 6.81
CA GLU A 210 -19.82 14.38 7.09
C GLU A 210 -19.32 13.75 8.41
N HIS A 211 -20.24 13.27 9.26
CA HIS A 211 -19.89 12.57 10.49
C HIS A 211 -19.49 11.10 10.27
N PHE A 212 -19.70 10.56 9.07
CA PHE A 212 -19.46 9.15 8.77
C PHE A 212 -18.44 8.95 7.66
N ASN A 213 -17.64 7.92 7.81
CA ASN A 213 -16.75 7.40 6.79
C ASN A 213 -17.37 6.17 6.14
N VAL A 214 -16.99 5.90 4.89
CA VAL A 214 -17.40 4.68 4.21
C VAL A 214 -16.20 3.78 3.93
N GLY A 215 -16.42 2.49 3.94
CA GLY A 215 -15.43 1.49 3.57
C GLY A 215 -16.09 0.28 2.94
N ILE A 216 -15.28 -0.51 2.23
CA ILE A 216 -15.73 -1.75 1.61
C ILE A 216 -14.72 -2.86 1.88
N GLY A 217 -15.22 -4.07 2.12
CA GLY A 217 -14.38 -5.23 2.37
C GLY A 217 -15.09 -6.53 2.06
N SER A 218 -14.32 -7.59 1.83
CA SER A 218 -14.83 -8.94 1.56
C SER A 218 -15.26 -9.65 2.83
N ALA A 219 -16.31 -10.44 2.73
CA ALA A 219 -16.63 -11.45 3.74
C ALA A 219 -15.57 -12.54 3.76
N ARG A 220 -15.38 -13.22 4.90
CA ARG A 220 -14.48 -14.38 5.01
C ARG A 220 -14.82 -15.52 4.04
N SER A 221 -16.05 -15.56 3.56
CA SER A 221 -16.51 -16.58 2.60
C SER A 221 -16.28 -16.20 1.15
N ASP A 222 -15.75 -14.99 0.88
CA ASP A 222 -15.60 -14.36 -0.44
C ASP A 222 -16.89 -14.24 -1.27
N LYS A 223 -18.06 -14.57 -0.66
CA LYS A 223 -19.36 -14.54 -1.33
C LYS A 223 -20.07 -13.19 -1.28
N TYR A 224 -19.65 -12.33 -0.37
CA TYR A 224 -20.28 -11.03 -0.12
C TYR A 224 -19.23 -9.96 0.07
N LEU A 225 -19.55 -8.77 -0.41
CA LEU A 225 -18.86 -7.55 -0.02
C LEU A 225 -19.73 -6.81 1.02
N PHE A 226 -19.09 -6.28 2.04
CA PHE A 226 -19.72 -5.46 3.06
C PHE A 226 -19.33 -4.01 2.87
N LEU A 227 -20.33 -3.17 2.76
CA LEU A 227 -20.19 -1.73 2.86
C LEU A 227 -20.37 -1.35 4.32
N GLY A 228 -19.36 -0.71 4.91
CA GLY A 228 -19.37 -0.21 6.28
C GLY A 228 -19.52 1.30 6.28
N ILE A 229 -20.33 1.81 7.21
CA ILE A 229 -20.50 3.22 7.48
C ILE A 229 -20.26 3.41 8.98
N SER A 230 -19.31 4.28 9.36
CA SER A 230 -18.91 4.47 10.76
C SER A 230 -18.44 5.88 11.05
#